data_1bedc27fa0d4faad11b96ed5ef37a947
#
_entry.id   1bedc27fa0d4faad11b96ed5ef37a947
#
_cell.length_a   1.000
_cell.length_b   1.000
_cell.length_c   1.000
_cell.angle_alpha   90.00
_cell.angle_beta   90.00
_cell.angle_gamma   90.00
#
_symmetry.space_group_name_H-M   'P 1'
#
loop_
_entity.id
_entity.type
_entity.pdbx_description
1 polymer ?
#
loop_
_entity_poly.entity_id
_entity_poly.type
_entity_poly.pdbx_seq_one_letter_code
_entity_poly.pdbx_strand_id
1 'polypeptide(L)'
;MSFGDPNNPYGQPQNAPQGQPGYGYPQQPPQQGYGYPQGGQPGYGYPQQPGYPGGPGVPGAPRIASMGRRFGARLIDGLILFVIYFVLSLAGVAGSISAIKDCDPNASDYQSCVDDAASHMVGAIGAVVGALMICSLLYEWLMIGLVGATLGKMAVGLRVVKADTGQKPGLGSSIIRWVIPLVGSLACGIGQLVVYLSPFWDKSGRQQGWHDKAASTMVIQN
;
A
#
# COMPACT_ATOMS: atom_id res chain seq x y z
N MET A 1 -57.85 40.16 4.74
CA MET A 1 -56.79 40.46 3.74
C MET A 1 -55.46 40.09 4.38
N SER A 2 -54.93 38.96 4.04
CA SER A 2 -53.62 38.47 4.53
C SER A 2 -52.73 38.29 3.31
N PHE A 3 -51.68 39.08 3.24
CA PHE A 3 -50.74 39.09 2.13
C PHE A 3 -49.75 37.92 2.35
N GLY A 4 -49.63 37.06 1.35
CA GLY A 4 -48.64 35.96 1.34
C GLY A 4 -47.23 36.53 1.19
N ASP A 5 -46.31 35.86 1.85
CA ASP A 5 -44.87 36.17 1.86
C ASP A 5 -44.27 35.93 0.46
N PRO A 6 -43.57 36.92 -0.15
CA PRO A 6 -43.04 36.81 -1.50
C PRO A 6 -41.77 35.93 -1.65
N ASN A 7 -41.25 35.29 -0.59
CA ASN A 7 -39.97 34.60 -0.62
C ASN A 7 -40.05 33.05 -0.53
N ASN A 8 -41.22 32.43 -0.81
CA ASN A 8 -41.31 30.96 -0.83
C ASN A 8 -41.87 30.43 -2.17
N PRO A 9 -41.04 30.16 -3.17
CA PRO A 9 -41.49 29.69 -4.48
C PRO A 9 -41.91 28.20 -4.54
N TYR A 10 -41.91 27.49 -3.41
CA TYR A 10 -42.28 26.06 -3.35
C TYR A 10 -43.49 25.77 -2.45
N GLY A 11 -44.41 26.69 -2.29
CA GLY A 11 -45.68 26.44 -1.64
C GLY A 11 -46.59 25.51 -2.47
N GLN A 12 -46.73 24.27 -2.06
CA GLN A 12 -47.72 23.33 -2.66
C GLN A 12 -49.14 23.79 -2.32
N PRO A 13 -50.07 23.83 -3.27
CA PRO A 13 -51.49 24.08 -2.98
C PRO A 13 -52.13 22.81 -2.41
N GLN A 14 -52.61 22.90 -1.18
CA GLN A 14 -53.62 21.98 -0.64
C GLN A 14 -54.95 22.32 -1.24
N ASN A 15 -55.51 21.43 -2.04
CA ASN A 15 -56.96 21.37 -2.30
C ASN A 15 -57.37 19.91 -2.50
N ALA A 16 -58.04 19.39 -1.51
CA ALA A 16 -58.86 18.21 -1.62
C ALA A 16 -60.27 18.58 -2.11
N PRO A 17 -60.84 17.89 -3.03
CA PRO A 17 -62.32 17.79 -3.14
C PRO A 17 -62.80 16.45 -2.60
N GLN A 18 -63.82 16.60 -1.72
CA GLN A 18 -64.68 15.54 -1.21
C GLN A 18 -65.52 14.90 -2.32
N GLY A 19 -65.65 13.56 -2.27
CA GLY A 19 -66.94 12.89 -2.44
C GLY A 19 -67.32 12.45 -3.83
N GLN A 20 -67.25 11.15 -4.09
CA GLN A 20 -68.41 10.38 -4.65
C GLN A 20 -68.26 8.90 -4.37
N PRO A 21 -69.34 8.15 -4.02
CA PRO A 21 -69.29 6.72 -3.80
C PRO A 21 -69.54 5.99 -5.12
N GLY A 22 -68.81 4.94 -5.44
CA GLY A 22 -69.05 4.20 -6.67
C GLY A 22 -68.34 2.84 -6.70
N TYR A 23 -69.14 1.78 -6.49
CA TYR A 23 -69.04 0.43 -6.99
C TYR A 23 -67.77 -0.41 -6.64
N GLY A 24 -68.03 -1.39 -5.76
CA GLY A 24 -67.11 -2.44 -5.38
C GLY A 24 -66.75 -3.36 -6.56
N TYR A 25 -65.45 -3.62 -6.64
CA TYR A 25 -64.90 -4.81 -7.28
C TYR A 25 -64.30 -5.71 -6.20
N PRO A 26 -64.36 -7.04 -6.36
CA PRO A 26 -63.90 -7.99 -5.37
C PRO A 26 -62.40 -7.83 -5.17
N GLN A 27 -61.97 -7.73 -3.90
CA GLN A 27 -60.55 -7.79 -3.52
C GLN A 27 -59.97 -9.14 -3.96
N GLN A 28 -58.99 -9.08 -4.85
CA GLN A 28 -58.06 -10.18 -5.07
C GLN A 28 -57.19 -10.35 -3.79
N PRO A 29 -56.94 -11.61 -3.40
CA PRO A 29 -56.06 -11.87 -2.28
C PRO A 29 -54.65 -11.34 -2.58
N PRO A 30 -53.87 -10.92 -1.55
CA PRO A 30 -52.53 -10.41 -1.76
C PRO A 30 -51.64 -11.49 -2.39
N GLN A 31 -51.27 -11.30 -3.65
CA GLN A 31 -50.18 -12.05 -4.26
C GLN A 31 -48.92 -11.79 -3.44
N GLN A 32 -48.44 -12.84 -2.80
CA GLN A 32 -47.07 -12.88 -2.30
C GLN A 32 -46.15 -12.62 -3.49
N GLY A 33 -45.62 -11.41 -3.53
CA GLY A 33 -44.57 -11.03 -4.47
C GLY A 33 -43.33 -11.89 -4.21
N TYR A 34 -43.13 -12.89 -5.05
CA TYR A 34 -41.80 -13.44 -5.25
C TYR A 34 -40.96 -12.31 -5.81
N GLY A 35 -40.28 -11.58 -4.91
CA GLY A 35 -39.23 -10.67 -5.29
C GLY A 35 -38.11 -11.49 -5.91
N TYR A 36 -38.02 -11.43 -7.25
CA TYR A 36 -36.75 -11.77 -7.91
C TYR A 36 -35.65 -10.96 -7.25
N PRO A 37 -34.53 -11.57 -6.87
CA PRO A 37 -33.33 -10.79 -6.53
C PRO A 37 -32.99 -10.02 -7.80
N GLN A 38 -33.32 -8.75 -7.82
CA GLN A 38 -32.81 -7.82 -8.81
C GLN A 38 -31.29 -7.89 -8.70
N GLY A 39 -30.67 -8.61 -9.63
CA GLY A 39 -29.22 -8.66 -9.76
C GLY A 39 -28.74 -7.23 -9.88
N GLY A 40 -28.21 -6.73 -8.76
CA GLY A 40 -27.58 -5.46 -8.73
C GLY A 40 -26.50 -5.49 -9.79
N GLN A 41 -26.66 -4.67 -10.85
CA GLN A 41 -25.53 -4.30 -11.68
C GLN A 41 -24.38 -3.97 -10.73
N PRO A 42 -23.17 -4.48 -10.95
CA PRO A 42 -22.02 -4.00 -10.21
C PRO A 42 -21.89 -2.53 -10.56
N GLY A 43 -22.48 -1.68 -9.72
CA GLY A 43 -22.23 -0.27 -9.77
C GLY A 43 -20.73 -0.12 -9.56
N TYR A 44 -20.06 0.47 -10.52
CA TYR A 44 -18.69 0.96 -10.40
C TYR A 44 -18.68 2.14 -9.39
N GLY A 45 -19.29 1.95 -8.25
CA GLY A 45 -19.20 2.79 -7.09
C GLY A 45 -17.97 2.35 -6.32
N TYR A 46 -16.95 3.19 -6.29
CA TYR A 46 -15.87 3.04 -5.33
C TYR A 46 -16.51 2.81 -3.96
N PRO A 47 -16.06 1.82 -3.17
CA PRO A 47 -16.55 1.67 -1.82
C PRO A 47 -16.28 2.99 -1.08
N GLN A 48 -17.31 3.79 -0.88
CA GLN A 48 -17.23 4.90 0.06
C GLN A 48 -17.03 4.27 1.43
N GLN A 49 -15.82 4.35 1.91
CA GLN A 49 -15.50 3.92 3.26
C GLN A 49 -16.23 4.87 4.22
N PRO A 50 -17.10 4.37 5.10
CA PRO A 50 -17.51 5.11 6.28
C PRO A 50 -16.23 5.39 7.08
N GLY A 51 -15.94 6.64 7.35
CA GLY A 51 -14.75 7.07 8.02
C GLY A 51 -14.55 6.38 9.36
N TYR A 52 -13.32 6.23 9.73
CA TYR A 52 -12.69 5.75 10.95
C TYR A 52 -12.14 4.31 10.91
N PRO A 53 -10.87 4.14 11.35
CA PRO A 53 -10.30 2.84 11.62
C PRO A 53 -11.07 2.21 12.78
N GLY A 54 -11.92 1.23 12.51
CA GLY A 54 -12.66 0.49 13.53
C GLY A 54 -14.19 0.60 13.47
N GLY A 55 -14.79 1.33 12.54
CA GLY A 55 -16.24 1.26 12.31
C GLY A 55 -16.66 -0.14 11.85
N PRO A 56 -17.88 -0.61 12.18
CA PRO A 56 -18.41 -1.88 11.68
C PRO A 56 -18.50 -1.78 10.16
N GLY A 57 -17.45 -2.28 9.48
CA GLY A 57 -17.40 -2.32 8.03
C GLY A 57 -18.49 -3.24 7.50
N VAL A 58 -18.94 -2.99 6.29
CA VAL A 58 -19.84 -3.87 5.57
C VAL A 58 -19.25 -5.30 5.62
N PRO A 59 -20.02 -6.31 6.07
CA PRO A 59 -19.53 -7.68 6.11
C PRO A 59 -18.99 -8.11 4.74
N GLY A 60 -17.72 -8.54 4.69
CA GLY A 60 -17.06 -8.94 3.46
C GLY A 60 -16.25 -7.85 2.73
N ALA A 61 -16.30 -6.58 3.13
CA ALA A 61 -15.44 -5.56 2.53
C ALA A 61 -14.00 -5.69 3.04
N PRO A 62 -12.98 -5.63 2.17
CA PRO A 62 -11.60 -5.73 2.59
C PRO A 62 -11.22 -4.51 3.46
N ARG A 63 -10.65 -4.77 4.63
CA ARG A 63 -10.20 -3.71 5.53
C ARG A 63 -8.94 -3.05 5.00
N ILE A 64 -8.90 -1.73 5.00
CA ILE A 64 -7.69 -1.00 4.62
C ILE A 64 -6.63 -1.16 5.71
N ALA A 65 -5.39 -1.40 5.28
CA ALA A 65 -4.27 -1.63 6.18
C ALA A 65 -3.93 -0.36 6.96
N SER A 66 -3.88 -0.47 8.29
CA SER A 66 -3.43 0.63 9.14
C SER A 66 -1.97 0.99 8.89
N MET A 67 -1.59 2.26 9.13
CA MET A 67 -0.22 2.73 8.95
C MET A 67 0.77 1.99 9.87
N GLY A 68 0.38 1.69 11.11
CA GLY A 68 1.23 0.93 12.04
C GLY A 68 1.60 -0.45 11.50
N ARG A 69 0.65 -1.19 10.91
CA ARG A 69 0.94 -2.49 10.29
C ARG A 69 1.81 -2.36 9.05
N ARG A 70 1.61 -1.32 8.22
CA ARG A 70 2.48 -1.06 7.06
C ARG A 70 3.91 -0.78 7.49
N PHE A 71 4.08 0.01 8.55
CA PHE A 71 5.39 0.28 9.14
C PHE A 71 6.01 -0.98 9.74
N GLY A 72 5.26 -1.75 10.52
CA GLY A 72 5.71 -3.04 11.06
C GLY A 72 6.16 -4.02 9.97
N ALA A 73 5.42 -4.11 8.85
CA ALA A 73 5.84 -4.92 7.71
C ALA A 73 7.20 -4.48 7.14
N ARG A 74 7.43 -3.16 7.01
CA ARG A 74 8.70 -2.61 6.53
C ARG A 74 9.85 -2.86 7.51
N LEU A 75 9.59 -2.79 8.82
CA LEU A 75 10.59 -3.13 9.84
C LEU A 75 11.01 -4.59 9.75
N ILE A 76 10.07 -5.52 9.56
CA ILE A 76 10.37 -6.95 9.42
C ILE A 76 11.20 -7.19 8.15
N ASP A 77 10.76 -6.66 6.99
CA ASP A 77 11.52 -6.78 5.74
C ASP A 77 12.92 -6.17 5.89
N GLY A 78 13.03 -5.00 6.52
CA GLY A 78 14.31 -4.32 6.77
C GLY A 78 15.21 -5.10 7.73
N LEU A 79 14.67 -5.72 8.78
CA LEU A 79 15.43 -6.54 9.72
C LEU A 79 16.02 -7.78 9.04
N ILE A 80 15.26 -8.45 8.16
CA ILE A 80 15.75 -9.59 7.40
C ILE A 80 16.95 -9.17 6.54
N LEU A 81 16.83 -8.08 5.79
CA LEU A 81 17.91 -7.57 4.95
C LEU A 81 19.11 -7.10 5.79
N PHE A 82 18.86 -6.46 6.94
CA PHE A 82 19.91 -6.01 7.85
C PHE A 82 20.73 -7.18 8.40
N VAL A 83 20.08 -8.28 8.82
CA VAL A 83 20.80 -9.46 9.32
C VAL A 83 21.67 -10.07 8.22
N ILE A 84 21.17 -10.18 7.00
CA ILE A 84 21.94 -10.70 5.85
C ILE A 84 23.15 -9.79 5.59
N TYR A 85 22.94 -8.47 5.50
CA TYR A 85 24.01 -7.50 5.31
C TYR A 85 25.07 -7.60 6.42
N PHE A 86 24.63 -7.65 7.67
CA PHE A 86 25.50 -7.70 8.84
C PHE A 86 26.43 -8.94 8.81
N VAL A 87 25.87 -10.12 8.55
CA VAL A 87 26.64 -11.37 8.45
C VAL A 87 27.67 -11.31 7.32
N LEU A 88 27.25 -10.85 6.13
CA LEU A 88 28.17 -10.73 4.98
C LEU A 88 29.24 -9.69 5.20
N SER A 89 28.91 -8.57 5.86
CA SER A 89 29.88 -7.53 6.19
C SER A 89 30.91 -8.01 7.22
N LEU A 90 30.51 -8.77 8.23
CA LEU A 90 31.44 -9.36 9.19
C LEU A 90 32.44 -10.31 8.51
N ALA A 91 31.99 -11.12 7.56
CA ALA A 91 32.87 -12.01 6.80
C ALA A 91 33.87 -11.22 5.96
N GLY A 92 33.43 -10.14 5.30
CA GLY A 92 34.31 -9.24 4.53
C GLY A 92 35.35 -8.55 5.40
N VAL A 93 34.95 -8.02 6.56
CA VAL A 93 35.87 -7.37 7.53
C VAL A 93 36.88 -8.38 8.08
N ALA A 94 36.45 -9.60 8.44
CA ALA A 94 37.36 -10.64 8.94
C ALA A 94 38.43 -11.00 7.89
N GLY A 95 38.04 -11.14 6.62
CA GLY A 95 38.98 -11.39 5.52
C GLY A 95 40.02 -10.26 5.35
N SER A 96 39.59 -9.00 5.48
CA SER A 96 40.46 -7.84 5.34
C SER A 96 41.43 -7.71 6.51
N ILE A 97 41.01 -8.03 7.74
CA ILE A 97 41.92 -8.07 8.92
C ILE A 97 42.98 -9.15 8.73
N SER A 98 42.63 -10.30 8.15
CA SER A 98 43.64 -11.32 7.81
C SER A 98 44.64 -10.80 6.80
N ALA A 99 44.20 -10.17 5.72
CA ALA A 99 45.08 -9.61 4.69
C ALA A 99 46.04 -8.55 5.25
N ILE A 100 45.58 -7.68 6.17
CA ILE A 100 46.46 -6.69 6.84
C ILE A 100 47.52 -7.38 7.74
N LYS A 101 47.16 -8.47 8.42
CA LYS A 101 48.11 -9.20 9.27
C LYS A 101 49.22 -9.89 8.49
N ASP A 102 48.99 -10.17 7.22
CA ASP A 102 49.98 -10.79 6.33
C ASP A 102 51.00 -9.75 5.78
N CYS A 103 50.79 -8.44 6.01
CA CYS A 103 51.74 -7.39 5.65
C CYS A 103 52.91 -7.36 6.67
N ASP A 104 54.17 -7.43 6.19
CA ASP A 104 55.34 -7.35 7.06
C ASP A 104 55.56 -5.91 7.51
N PRO A 105 55.46 -5.60 8.83
CA PRO A 105 55.66 -4.25 9.35
C PRO A 105 57.06 -3.64 9.11
N ASN A 106 58.06 -4.49 8.79
CA ASN A 106 59.43 -4.05 8.55
C ASN A 106 59.77 -3.91 7.07
N ALA A 107 58.83 -4.28 6.17
CA ALA A 107 59.04 -4.13 4.74
C ALA A 107 58.86 -2.70 4.29
N SER A 108 59.62 -2.28 3.28
CA SER A 108 59.57 -0.90 2.72
C SER A 108 58.21 -0.59 2.04
N ASP A 109 57.45 -1.60 1.68
CA ASP A 109 56.14 -1.55 1.03
C ASP A 109 54.98 -1.81 2.00
N TYR A 110 55.22 -1.83 3.33
CA TYR A 110 54.21 -2.07 4.35
C TYR A 110 52.96 -1.19 4.16
N GLN A 111 53.18 0.14 3.97
CA GLN A 111 52.05 1.07 3.82
C GLN A 111 51.24 0.77 2.56
N SER A 112 51.86 0.46 1.45
CA SER A 112 51.14 0.09 0.22
C SER A 112 50.37 -1.20 0.35
N CYS A 113 50.90 -2.20 1.08
CA CYS A 113 50.20 -3.45 1.38
C CYS A 113 48.93 -3.20 2.22
N VAL A 114 49.01 -2.35 3.25
CA VAL A 114 47.88 -1.98 4.11
C VAL A 114 46.82 -1.19 3.31
N ASP A 115 47.25 -0.23 2.50
CA ASP A 115 46.33 0.58 1.66
C ASP A 115 45.63 -0.29 0.61
N ASP A 116 46.31 -1.27 0.05
CA ASP A 116 45.71 -2.23 -0.91
C ASP A 116 44.69 -3.12 -0.20
N ALA A 117 45.01 -3.68 0.96
CA ALA A 117 44.08 -4.46 1.76
C ALA A 117 42.82 -3.64 2.16
N ALA A 118 43.00 -2.37 2.54
CA ALA A 118 41.90 -1.47 2.86
C ALA A 118 41.01 -1.17 1.64
N SER A 119 41.63 -0.95 0.47
CA SER A 119 40.88 -0.72 -0.78
C SER A 119 40.04 -1.94 -1.20
N HIS A 120 40.61 -3.12 -1.06
CA HIS A 120 39.86 -4.38 -1.26
C HIS A 120 38.69 -4.55 -0.31
N MET A 121 38.84 -4.14 0.97
CA MET A 121 37.74 -4.13 1.94
C MET A 121 36.59 -3.23 1.50
N VAL A 122 36.90 -1.98 1.12
CA VAL A 122 35.90 -1.02 0.64
C VAL A 122 35.19 -1.55 -0.61
N GLY A 123 35.93 -2.11 -1.54
CA GLY A 123 35.40 -2.75 -2.76
C GLY A 123 34.46 -3.92 -2.45
N ALA A 124 34.86 -4.80 -1.54
CA ALA A 124 34.07 -5.96 -1.13
C ALA A 124 32.75 -5.53 -0.45
N ILE A 125 32.82 -4.58 0.49
CA ILE A 125 31.61 -4.04 1.15
C ILE A 125 30.70 -3.36 0.10
N GLY A 126 31.26 -2.56 -0.80
CA GLY A 126 30.51 -1.94 -1.89
C GLY A 126 29.80 -2.94 -2.79
N ALA A 127 30.47 -4.04 -3.15
CA ALA A 127 29.90 -5.13 -3.95
C ALA A 127 28.74 -5.82 -3.21
N VAL A 128 28.90 -6.11 -1.91
CA VAL A 128 27.84 -6.71 -1.07
C VAL A 128 26.63 -5.77 -1.00
N VAL A 129 26.85 -4.49 -0.73
CA VAL A 129 25.77 -3.48 -0.67
C VAL A 129 25.05 -3.40 -2.02
N GLY A 130 25.79 -3.32 -3.12
CA GLY A 130 25.22 -3.27 -4.48
C GLY A 130 24.40 -4.52 -4.81
N ALA A 131 24.94 -5.70 -4.53
CA ALA A 131 24.24 -6.97 -4.75
C ALA A 131 22.96 -7.06 -3.91
N LEU A 132 23.00 -6.72 -2.63
CA LEU A 132 21.83 -6.73 -1.75
C LEU A 132 20.78 -5.70 -2.18
N MET A 133 21.21 -4.54 -2.66
CA MET A 133 20.29 -3.55 -3.22
C MET A 133 19.53 -4.15 -4.42
N ILE A 134 20.23 -4.72 -5.39
CA ILE A 134 19.60 -5.35 -6.56
C ILE A 134 18.67 -6.51 -6.12
N CYS A 135 19.14 -7.38 -5.26
CA CYS A 135 18.33 -8.50 -4.76
C CYS A 135 17.06 -8.02 -4.03
N SER A 136 17.16 -6.99 -3.18
CA SER A 136 16.02 -6.44 -2.46
C SER A 136 14.99 -5.81 -3.40
N LEU A 137 15.46 -5.18 -4.47
CA LEU A 137 14.63 -4.61 -5.52
C LEU A 137 13.85 -5.67 -6.28
N LEU A 138 14.55 -6.69 -6.75
CA LEU A 138 13.95 -7.84 -7.43
C LEU A 138 12.98 -8.58 -6.51
N TYR A 139 13.35 -8.78 -5.25
CA TYR A 139 12.51 -9.39 -4.24
C TYR A 139 11.20 -8.62 -4.05
N GLU A 140 11.25 -7.31 -3.80
CA GLU A 140 10.03 -6.51 -3.59
C GLU A 140 9.16 -6.47 -4.84
N TRP A 141 9.77 -6.28 -6.02
CA TRP A 141 9.06 -6.26 -7.29
C TRP A 141 8.33 -7.57 -7.59
N LEU A 142 9.05 -8.70 -7.53
CA LEU A 142 8.51 -10.02 -7.85
C LEU A 142 7.47 -10.45 -6.80
N MET A 143 7.76 -10.27 -5.51
CA MET A 143 6.85 -10.67 -4.44
C MET A 143 5.53 -9.88 -4.50
N ILE A 144 5.58 -8.58 -4.71
CA ILE A 144 4.36 -7.76 -4.86
C ILE A 144 3.63 -8.13 -6.15
N GLY A 145 4.34 -8.31 -7.26
CA GLY A 145 3.73 -8.61 -8.57
C GLY A 145 3.06 -9.97 -8.64
N LEU A 146 3.69 -10.99 -8.10
CA LEU A 146 3.26 -12.39 -8.22
C LEU A 146 2.41 -12.86 -7.03
N VAL A 147 2.80 -12.47 -5.82
CA VAL A 147 2.16 -12.90 -4.57
C VAL A 147 1.20 -11.85 -4.02
N GLY A 148 1.51 -10.58 -4.24
CA GLY A 148 0.79 -9.44 -3.69
C GLY A 148 1.30 -9.00 -2.30
N ALA A 149 2.36 -9.62 -1.77
CA ALA A 149 2.90 -9.28 -0.45
C ALA A 149 4.37 -9.66 -0.34
N THR A 150 5.17 -8.88 0.39
CA THR A 150 6.50 -9.26 0.87
C THR A 150 6.39 -10.13 2.12
N LEU A 151 7.48 -10.74 2.57
CA LEU A 151 7.49 -11.57 3.79
C LEU A 151 7.03 -10.78 5.01
N GLY A 152 7.52 -9.55 5.19
CA GLY A 152 7.09 -8.68 6.29
C GLY A 152 5.61 -8.33 6.21
N LYS A 153 5.06 -8.09 5.01
CA LYS A 153 3.62 -7.87 4.82
C LYS A 153 2.82 -9.12 5.13
N MET A 154 3.28 -10.29 4.70
CA MET A 154 2.63 -11.56 5.01
C MET A 154 2.59 -11.83 6.52
N ALA A 155 3.70 -11.56 7.23
CA ALA A 155 3.81 -11.74 8.67
C ALA A 155 2.80 -10.90 9.48
N VAL A 156 2.43 -9.72 8.99
CA VAL A 156 1.45 -8.84 9.64
C VAL A 156 0.05 -8.90 8.99
N GLY A 157 -0.20 -9.88 8.12
CA GLY A 157 -1.49 -10.09 7.47
C GLY A 157 -1.88 -8.98 6.47
N LEU A 158 -0.92 -8.47 5.71
CA LEU A 158 -1.15 -7.43 4.70
C LEU A 158 -1.02 -7.97 3.28
N ARG A 159 -1.85 -7.45 2.39
CA ARG A 159 -1.79 -7.73 0.96
C ARG A 159 -1.95 -6.45 0.14
N VAL A 160 -1.20 -6.37 -0.94
CA VAL A 160 -1.34 -5.34 -1.98
C VAL A 160 -2.27 -5.87 -3.06
N VAL A 161 -3.25 -5.08 -3.44
CA VAL A 161 -4.21 -5.43 -4.50
C VAL A 161 -4.40 -4.24 -5.44
N LYS A 162 -4.88 -4.49 -6.64
CA LYS A 162 -5.36 -3.44 -7.53
C LYS A 162 -6.59 -2.77 -6.92
N ALA A 163 -6.66 -1.45 -7.00
CA ALA A 163 -7.71 -0.66 -6.37
C ALA A 163 -9.08 -0.82 -7.06
N ASP A 164 -9.08 -1.23 -8.32
CA ASP A 164 -10.26 -1.40 -9.19
C ASP A 164 -10.82 -2.83 -9.13
N THR A 165 -9.95 -3.84 -9.16
CA THR A 165 -10.37 -5.24 -9.31
C THR A 165 -10.19 -6.08 -8.05
N GLY A 166 -9.43 -5.59 -7.05
CA GLY A 166 -9.07 -6.39 -5.87
C GLY A 166 -8.10 -7.54 -6.15
N GLN A 167 -7.65 -7.70 -7.39
CA GLN A 167 -6.72 -8.75 -7.79
C GLN A 167 -5.27 -8.40 -7.44
N LYS A 168 -4.36 -9.34 -7.61
CA LYS A 168 -2.92 -9.11 -7.47
C LYS A 168 -2.46 -8.00 -8.43
N PRO A 169 -1.50 -7.15 -8.04
CA PRO A 169 -1.08 -6.00 -8.85
C PRO A 169 -0.54 -6.36 -10.23
N GLY A 170 0.10 -7.54 -10.35
CA GLY A 170 0.88 -7.90 -11.52
C GLY A 170 2.22 -7.15 -11.59
N LEU A 171 3.10 -7.59 -12.49
CA LEU A 171 4.47 -7.08 -12.59
C LEU A 171 4.53 -5.60 -13.01
N GLY A 172 3.61 -5.15 -13.90
CA GLY A 172 3.59 -3.76 -14.36
C GLY A 172 3.25 -2.76 -13.25
N SER A 173 2.19 -3.00 -12.48
CA SER A 173 1.84 -2.13 -11.36
C SER A 173 2.89 -2.18 -10.24
N SER A 174 3.53 -3.32 -10.05
CA SER A 174 4.57 -3.47 -9.03
C SER A 174 5.84 -2.69 -9.36
N ILE A 175 6.25 -2.63 -10.64
CA ILE A 175 7.42 -1.85 -11.05
C ILE A 175 7.17 -0.34 -10.90
N ILE A 176 5.99 0.15 -11.28
CA ILE A 176 5.61 1.56 -11.09
C ILE A 176 5.65 1.91 -9.60
N ARG A 177 5.08 1.07 -8.75
CA ARG A 177 5.08 1.21 -7.31
C ARG A 177 6.48 1.29 -6.71
N TRP A 178 7.43 0.61 -7.32
CA TRP A 178 8.81 0.55 -6.89
C TRP A 178 9.65 1.72 -7.42
N VAL A 179 9.45 2.14 -8.67
CA VAL A 179 10.22 3.24 -9.30
C VAL A 179 10.02 4.56 -8.56
N ILE A 180 8.83 4.85 -8.05
CA ILE A 180 8.56 6.13 -7.39
C ILE A 180 9.38 6.34 -6.11
N PRO A 181 9.43 5.38 -5.14
CA PRO A 181 10.35 5.50 -4.02
C PRO A 181 11.83 5.52 -4.42
N LEU A 182 12.21 4.79 -5.47
CA LEU A 182 13.57 4.79 -6.00
C LEU A 182 13.98 6.18 -6.49
N VAL A 183 13.15 6.82 -7.31
CA VAL A 183 13.39 8.20 -7.75
C VAL A 183 13.44 9.14 -6.55
N GLY A 184 12.56 8.94 -5.56
CA GLY A 184 12.60 9.68 -4.30
C GLY A 184 13.92 9.50 -3.54
N SER A 185 14.59 8.35 -3.64
CA SER A 185 15.86 8.10 -2.97
C SER A 185 17.02 8.96 -3.50
N LEU A 186 16.94 9.44 -4.75
CA LEU A 186 17.94 10.33 -5.36
C LEU A 186 18.06 11.67 -4.61
N ALA A 187 17.02 12.09 -3.89
CA ALA A 187 17.05 13.25 -3.00
C ALA A 187 17.56 12.86 -1.60
N CYS A 188 18.74 12.27 -1.50
CA CYS A 188 19.39 11.84 -0.25
C CYS A 188 18.50 10.98 0.66
N GLY A 189 17.58 10.19 0.10
CA GLY A 189 16.64 9.35 0.84
C GLY A 189 15.42 10.08 1.42
N ILE A 190 15.45 11.40 1.53
CA ILE A 190 14.33 12.19 2.09
C ILE A 190 13.08 12.03 1.21
N GLY A 191 13.23 12.09 -0.11
CA GLY A 191 12.10 11.90 -1.03
C GLY A 191 11.48 10.51 -0.90
N GLN A 192 12.27 9.46 -0.69
CA GLN A 192 11.77 8.11 -0.43
C GLN A 192 10.96 8.05 0.87
N LEU A 193 11.44 8.70 1.94
CA LEU A 193 10.73 8.80 3.20
C LEU A 193 9.38 9.51 3.02
N VAL A 194 9.35 10.64 2.32
CA VAL A 194 8.13 11.38 2.01
C VAL A 194 7.14 10.52 1.23
N VAL A 195 7.60 9.76 0.23
CA VAL A 195 6.74 8.82 -0.52
C VAL A 195 6.13 7.77 0.40
N TYR A 196 6.88 7.21 1.35
CA TYR A 196 6.34 6.23 2.29
C TYR A 196 5.42 6.83 3.35
N LEU A 197 5.60 8.10 3.71
CA LEU A 197 4.71 8.83 4.61
C LEU A 197 3.48 9.42 3.89
N SER A 198 3.50 9.48 2.56
CA SER A 198 2.41 10.11 1.78
C SER A 198 1.00 9.54 2.03
N PRO A 199 0.79 8.27 2.48
CA PRO A 199 -0.53 7.80 2.86
C PRO A 199 -1.18 8.56 4.01
N PHE A 200 -0.40 9.24 4.88
CA PHE A 200 -0.93 10.08 5.96
C PHE A 200 -1.69 11.31 5.43
N TRP A 201 -1.32 11.79 4.24
CA TRP A 201 -1.96 12.94 3.59
C TRP A 201 -3.06 12.55 2.61
N ASP A 202 -3.38 11.26 2.52
CA ASP A 202 -4.42 10.78 1.61
C ASP A 202 -5.82 11.05 2.16
N LYS A 203 -6.51 11.99 1.53
CA LYS A 203 -7.89 12.37 1.88
C LYS A 203 -8.95 11.42 1.31
N SER A 204 -8.56 10.43 0.49
CA SER A 204 -9.52 9.49 -0.14
C SER A 204 -10.07 8.44 0.82
N GLY A 205 -9.56 8.37 2.05
CA GLY A 205 -9.91 7.33 3.01
C GLY A 205 -9.26 5.96 2.73
N ARG A 206 -8.58 5.78 1.59
CA ARG A 206 -7.94 4.51 1.21
C ARG A 206 -6.52 4.37 1.74
N GLN A 207 -5.98 5.42 2.36
CA GLN A 207 -4.60 5.47 2.84
C GLN A 207 -3.59 5.06 1.76
N GLN A 208 -3.78 5.58 0.53
CA GLN A 208 -2.90 5.31 -0.60
C GLN A 208 -1.73 6.29 -0.62
N GLY A 209 -0.52 5.74 -0.64
CA GLY A 209 0.67 6.55 -0.91
C GLY A 209 0.74 7.00 -2.38
N TRP A 210 1.62 7.93 -2.69
CA TRP A 210 1.82 8.39 -4.07
C TRP A 210 2.20 7.23 -5.00
N HIS A 211 3.05 6.32 -4.53
CA HIS A 211 3.41 5.10 -5.25
C HIS A 211 2.22 4.13 -5.43
N ASP A 212 1.30 4.09 -4.45
CA ASP A 212 0.07 3.29 -4.55
C ASP A 212 -0.89 3.88 -5.58
N LYS A 213 -1.07 5.20 -5.57
CA LYS A 213 -1.94 5.91 -6.51
C LYS A 213 -1.46 5.78 -7.96
N ALA A 214 -0.17 6.00 -8.19
CA ALA A 214 0.42 5.87 -9.52
C ALA A 214 0.34 4.44 -10.08
N ALA A 215 0.40 3.43 -9.23
CA ALA A 215 0.28 2.02 -9.60
C ALA A 215 -1.17 1.51 -9.59
N SER A 216 -2.16 2.36 -9.27
CA SER A 216 -3.58 1.98 -9.07
C SER A 216 -3.74 0.80 -8.10
N THR A 217 -3.01 0.83 -6.98
CA THR A 217 -3.00 -0.23 -5.97
C THR A 217 -3.43 0.29 -4.61
N MET A 218 -3.82 -0.61 -3.73
CA MET A 218 -4.07 -0.33 -2.32
C MET A 218 -3.57 -1.48 -1.44
N VAL A 219 -3.35 -1.20 -0.15
CA VAL A 219 -2.94 -2.21 0.82
C VAL A 219 -4.11 -2.52 1.72
N ILE A 220 -4.46 -3.81 1.79
CA ILE A 220 -5.56 -4.32 2.60
C ILE A 220 -5.04 -5.26 3.69
N GLN A 221 -5.85 -5.45 4.72
CA GLN A 221 -5.68 -6.50 5.72
C GLN A 221 -6.46 -7.74 5.30
N ASN A 222 -5.85 -8.90 5.50
CA ASN A 222 -6.55 -10.19 5.44
C ASN A 222 -7.36 -10.41 6.72
#